data_3731cbdc98c298518d7b332e7435e1d6
#
_entry.id   3731cbdc98c298518d7b332e7435e1d6
#
_cell.length_a   1.000
_cell.length_b   1.000
_cell.length_c   1.000
_cell.angle_alpha   90.00
_cell.angle_beta   90.00
_cell.angle_gamma   90.00
#
_symmetry.space_group_name_H-M   'P 1'
#
loop_
_entity.id
_entity.type
_entity.pdbx_description
1 polymer ?
#
loop_
_entity_poly.entity_id
_entity_poly.type
_entity_poly.pdbx_seq_one_letter_code
_entity_poly.pdbx_strand_id
1 'polypeptide(L)'
;AVDHIKRVLTTFPGVFSGIGEFTIHKEFVSAKIAGEIASLTNPALDKILKFAGEAGLVVIIHNDIDMPFPKSGQEPYMLAQMKALFARHPETRIIWAHIGLGRIVRPFEDQAAMAEVALADPKLKHVYFDISWDEVAKYATSSQEATKRTAEVINRYPDRFLFGTDVVAPKSVDAMIDVYDMYKPVWAVLTPEASEKVRKGNYDRLFDEARRKVRAWEKANIKGDR
;
A
#
# COMPACT_ATOMS: atom_id res chain seq x y z
N ALA A 1 6.07 -12.78 -15.86
CA ALA A 1 5.84 -11.53 -15.10
C ALA A 1 7.17 -10.82 -14.82
N VAL A 2 8.11 -11.43 -14.10
CA VAL A 2 9.42 -10.82 -13.77
C VAL A 2 10.18 -10.36 -15.01
N ASP A 3 10.23 -11.16 -16.07
CA ASP A 3 10.92 -10.80 -17.32
C ASP A 3 10.31 -9.57 -17.99
N HIS A 4 9.01 -9.39 -17.84
CA HIS A 4 8.36 -8.16 -18.30
C HIS A 4 8.83 -6.93 -17.50
N ILE A 5 8.90 -7.04 -16.16
CA ILE A 5 9.39 -5.96 -15.32
C ILE A 5 10.84 -5.61 -15.65
N LYS A 6 11.71 -6.63 -15.78
CA LYS A 6 13.10 -6.44 -16.21
C LYS A 6 13.19 -5.72 -17.55
N ARG A 7 12.41 -6.16 -18.54
CA ARG A 7 12.36 -5.51 -19.86
C ARG A 7 11.94 -4.05 -19.76
N VAL A 8 10.92 -3.74 -18.98
CA VAL A 8 10.48 -2.35 -18.78
C VAL A 8 11.60 -1.49 -18.17
N LEU A 9 12.23 -1.97 -17.11
CA LEU A 9 13.35 -1.27 -16.48
C LEU A 9 14.54 -1.04 -17.43
N THR A 10 14.85 -2.02 -18.27
CA THR A 10 15.96 -1.91 -19.23
C THR A 10 15.61 -1.07 -20.45
N THR A 11 14.33 -1.02 -20.83
CA THR A 11 13.87 -0.20 -21.96
C THR A 11 13.72 1.28 -21.57
N PHE A 12 13.34 1.55 -20.33
CA PHE A 12 13.09 2.90 -19.83
C PHE A 12 13.91 3.18 -18.56
N PRO A 13 15.26 3.19 -18.66
CA PRO A 13 16.10 3.45 -17.50
C PRO A 13 15.88 4.86 -16.98
N GLY A 14 15.97 5.01 -15.67
CA GLY A 14 15.79 6.30 -15.03
C GLY A 14 14.33 6.64 -14.66
N VAL A 15 13.35 5.90 -15.15
CA VAL A 15 11.92 6.26 -15.02
C VAL A 15 11.29 5.69 -13.76
N PHE A 16 11.41 4.38 -13.54
CA PHE A 16 10.65 3.68 -12.51
C PHE A 16 11.41 3.53 -11.19
N SER A 17 10.71 3.62 -10.07
CA SER A 17 11.22 3.36 -8.72
C SER A 17 10.30 2.44 -7.92
N GLY A 18 9.16 2.08 -8.48
CA GLY A 18 8.18 1.18 -7.87
C GLY A 18 7.36 0.46 -8.92
N ILE A 19 6.61 -0.52 -8.50
CA ILE A 19 5.69 -1.33 -9.31
C ILE A 19 4.38 -1.55 -8.57
N GLY A 20 3.28 -1.57 -9.28
CA GLY A 20 1.92 -1.75 -8.76
C GLY A 20 1.01 -0.67 -9.36
N GLU A 21 -0.18 -0.54 -8.93
CA GLU A 21 -0.83 -1.31 -7.87
C GLU A 21 -1.14 -2.72 -8.37
N PHE A 22 -0.68 -3.75 -7.65
CA PHE A 22 -1.12 -5.12 -7.91
C PHE A 22 -2.42 -5.38 -7.17
N THR A 23 -3.50 -5.49 -7.90
CA THR A 23 -4.79 -5.90 -7.33
C THR A 23 -4.85 -7.42 -7.26
N ILE A 24 -4.79 -7.98 -6.06
CA ILE A 24 -4.85 -9.43 -5.84
C ILE A 24 -6.28 -9.84 -5.52
N HIS A 25 -6.85 -9.32 -4.44
CA HIS A 25 -8.26 -9.49 -4.11
C HIS A 25 -8.86 -8.12 -3.87
N LYS A 26 -9.79 -7.76 -4.73
CA LYS A 26 -10.57 -6.52 -4.65
C LYS A 26 -12.01 -6.85 -5.01
N GLU A 27 -12.76 -7.29 -4.03
CA GLU A 27 -14.19 -7.55 -4.15
C GLU A 27 -14.57 -8.29 -5.43
N PHE A 28 -15.54 -7.76 -6.17
CA PHE A 28 -15.99 -8.34 -7.46
C PHE A 28 -15.08 -8.00 -8.64
N VAL A 29 -14.08 -7.13 -8.47
CA VAL A 29 -13.20 -6.75 -9.58
C VAL A 29 -12.33 -7.93 -10.00
N SER A 30 -11.79 -8.68 -9.03
CA SER A 30 -10.97 -9.85 -9.30
C SER A 30 -11.71 -10.95 -10.06
N ALA A 31 -13.03 -11.06 -9.89
CA ALA A 31 -13.86 -12.03 -10.58
C ALA A 31 -14.19 -11.64 -12.04
N LYS A 32 -13.89 -10.42 -12.46
CA LYS A 32 -14.18 -9.93 -13.83
C LYS A 32 -13.05 -10.18 -14.82
N ILE A 33 -11.89 -10.62 -14.34
CA ILE A 33 -10.72 -10.89 -15.18
C ILE A 33 -10.84 -12.32 -15.69
N ALA A 34 -10.92 -12.49 -17.01
CA ALA A 34 -10.88 -13.80 -17.63
C ALA A 34 -9.49 -14.44 -17.47
N GLY A 35 -9.45 -15.70 -17.03
CA GLY A 35 -8.21 -16.44 -16.82
C GLY A 35 -7.97 -16.84 -15.37
N GLU A 36 -6.70 -17.07 -15.01
CA GLU A 36 -6.34 -17.40 -13.63
C GLU A 36 -6.56 -16.19 -12.72
N ILE A 37 -7.31 -16.41 -11.64
CA ILE A 37 -7.55 -15.39 -10.62
C ILE A 37 -6.22 -15.10 -9.91
N ALA A 38 -5.87 -13.84 -9.76
CA ALA A 38 -4.75 -13.42 -8.92
C ALA A 38 -4.93 -13.97 -7.50
N SER A 39 -3.87 -14.50 -6.92
CA SER A 39 -3.92 -15.15 -5.61
C SER A 39 -2.67 -14.81 -4.81
N LEU A 40 -2.83 -14.69 -3.48
CA LEU A 40 -1.73 -14.51 -2.54
C LEU A 40 -0.76 -15.69 -2.51
N THR A 41 -1.20 -16.86 -3.01
CA THR A 41 -0.40 -18.08 -3.10
C THR A 41 0.17 -18.33 -4.48
N ASN A 42 -0.07 -17.44 -5.46
CA ASN A 42 0.47 -17.60 -6.80
C ASN A 42 1.99 -17.45 -6.81
N PRO A 43 2.75 -18.46 -7.28
CA PRO A 43 4.21 -18.39 -7.32
C PRO A 43 4.76 -17.24 -8.15
N ALA A 44 3.99 -16.69 -9.07
CA ALA A 44 4.41 -15.53 -9.84
C ALA A 44 4.50 -14.27 -8.96
N LEU A 45 3.62 -14.14 -7.97
CA LEU A 45 3.66 -13.02 -7.02
C LEU A 45 4.93 -13.10 -6.15
N ASP A 46 5.27 -14.27 -5.61
CA ASP A 46 6.51 -14.47 -4.86
C ASP A 46 7.76 -14.11 -5.70
N LYS A 47 7.78 -14.52 -6.98
CA LYS A 47 8.88 -14.14 -7.90
C LYS A 47 8.95 -12.63 -8.14
N ILE A 48 7.81 -11.96 -8.29
CA ILE A 48 7.75 -10.50 -8.47
C ILE A 48 8.28 -9.81 -7.21
N LEU A 49 7.80 -10.19 -6.03
CA LEU A 49 8.22 -9.59 -4.78
C LEU A 49 9.72 -9.79 -4.53
N LYS A 50 10.22 -11.01 -4.73
CA LYS A 50 11.66 -11.29 -4.64
C LYS A 50 12.47 -10.39 -5.55
N PHE A 51 12.12 -10.32 -6.84
CA PHE A 51 12.82 -9.47 -7.79
C PHE A 51 12.72 -7.98 -7.42
N ALA A 52 11.58 -7.52 -6.94
CA ALA A 52 11.43 -6.14 -6.50
C ALA A 52 12.41 -5.79 -5.36
N GLY A 53 12.60 -6.70 -4.40
CA GLY A 53 13.61 -6.55 -3.34
C GLY A 53 15.04 -6.51 -3.92
N GLU A 54 15.37 -7.40 -4.83
CA GLU A 54 16.67 -7.44 -5.51
C GLU A 54 16.98 -6.15 -6.30
N ALA A 55 15.99 -5.62 -7.00
CA ALA A 55 16.13 -4.38 -7.77
C ALA A 55 15.98 -3.10 -6.93
N GLY A 56 15.43 -3.21 -5.72
CA GLY A 56 15.15 -2.07 -4.84
C GLY A 56 13.86 -1.33 -5.16
N LEU A 57 12.92 -1.94 -5.90
CA LEU A 57 11.62 -1.37 -6.21
C LEU A 57 10.71 -1.37 -4.99
N VAL A 58 9.93 -0.30 -4.82
CA VAL A 58 8.76 -0.29 -3.92
C VAL A 58 7.60 -1.02 -4.62
N VAL A 59 6.88 -1.84 -3.88
CA VAL A 59 5.71 -2.56 -4.39
C VAL A 59 4.45 -2.07 -3.71
N ILE A 60 3.41 -1.75 -4.48
CA ILE A 60 2.08 -1.44 -3.96
C ILE A 60 1.16 -2.61 -4.24
N ILE A 61 0.51 -3.13 -3.20
CA ILE A 61 -0.43 -4.26 -3.29
C ILE A 61 -1.78 -3.81 -2.75
N HIS A 62 -2.82 -3.97 -3.57
CA HIS A 62 -4.21 -3.89 -3.14
C HIS A 62 -4.71 -5.31 -2.85
N ASN A 63 -5.04 -5.55 -1.62
CA ASN A 63 -5.74 -6.75 -1.19
C ASN A 63 -6.65 -6.38 -0.03
N ASP A 64 -7.94 -6.59 -0.20
CA ASP A 64 -8.90 -6.36 0.87
C ASP A 64 -8.55 -7.23 2.06
N ILE A 65 -8.68 -6.68 3.27
CA ILE A 65 -8.31 -7.40 4.49
C ILE A 65 -9.24 -8.57 4.78
N ASP A 66 -10.47 -8.52 4.23
CA ASP A 66 -11.49 -9.55 4.43
C ASP A 66 -12.30 -9.80 3.14
N MET A 67 -13.18 -10.78 3.22
CA MET A 67 -14.21 -11.03 2.22
C MET A 67 -15.34 -10.00 2.34
N PRO A 68 -16.12 -9.75 1.27
CA PRO A 68 -17.34 -8.97 1.38
C PRO A 68 -18.24 -9.47 2.51
N PHE A 69 -18.82 -8.55 3.27
CA PHE A 69 -19.72 -8.84 4.39
C PHE A 69 -19.07 -9.66 5.52
N PRO A 70 -17.98 -9.12 6.14
CA PRO A 70 -17.29 -9.80 7.23
C PRO A 70 -18.22 -10.03 8.42
N LYS A 71 -17.98 -11.11 9.16
CA LYS A 71 -18.73 -11.42 10.37
C LYS A 71 -18.09 -10.73 11.57
N SER A 72 -18.92 -10.10 12.38
CA SER A 72 -18.47 -9.47 13.62
C SER A 72 -17.81 -10.49 14.56
N GLY A 73 -16.73 -10.08 15.21
CA GLY A 73 -15.99 -10.90 16.18
C GLY A 73 -15.09 -11.99 15.59
N GLN A 74 -14.93 -12.04 14.27
CA GLN A 74 -13.98 -12.94 13.61
C GLN A 74 -12.73 -12.19 13.15
N GLU A 75 -11.58 -12.87 13.15
CA GLU A 75 -10.37 -12.33 12.52
C GLU A 75 -10.59 -12.17 11.01
N PRO A 76 -10.09 -11.08 10.41
CA PRO A 76 -10.20 -10.85 8.98
C PRO A 76 -9.59 -12.00 8.18
N TYR A 77 -10.35 -12.51 7.22
CA TYR A 77 -10.00 -13.74 6.49
C TYR A 77 -8.65 -13.66 5.76
N MET A 78 -8.32 -12.49 5.22
CA MET A 78 -7.08 -12.29 4.45
C MET A 78 -5.88 -11.87 5.30
N LEU A 79 -6.09 -11.40 6.54
CA LEU A 79 -5.02 -10.81 7.35
C LEU A 79 -3.84 -11.77 7.58
N ALA A 80 -4.12 -13.00 7.99
CA ALA A 80 -3.09 -14.01 8.23
C ALA A 80 -2.31 -14.36 6.96
N GLN A 81 -3.00 -14.46 5.82
CA GLN A 81 -2.40 -14.76 4.51
C GLN A 81 -1.51 -13.62 4.02
N MET A 82 -1.96 -12.37 4.19
CA MET A 82 -1.18 -11.18 3.85
C MET A 82 0.08 -11.08 4.72
N LYS A 83 -0.05 -11.28 6.03
CA LYS A 83 1.10 -11.31 6.94
C LYS A 83 2.11 -12.40 6.53
N ALA A 84 1.64 -13.59 6.20
CA ALA A 84 2.49 -14.69 5.75
C ALA A 84 3.20 -14.38 4.42
N LEU A 85 2.51 -13.76 3.46
CA LEU A 85 3.11 -13.31 2.21
C LEU A 85 4.22 -12.28 2.49
N PHE A 86 3.92 -11.25 3.24
CA PHE A 86 4.88 -10.18 3.52
C PHE A 86 6.12 -10.70 4.26
N ALA A 87 5.93 -11.56 5.26
CA ALA A 87 7.04 -12.11 6.05
C ALA A 87 8.03 -12.95 5.22
N ARG A 88 7.62 -13.46 4.05
CA ARG A 88 8.52 -14.17 3.12
C ARG A 88 9.43 -13.25 2.30
N HIS A 89 9.13 -11.94 2.26
CA HIS A 89 9.83 -10.97 1.43
C HIS A 89 10.38 -9.77 2.22
N PRO A 90 11.23 -10.00 3.25
CA PRO A 90 11.67 -8.94 4.17
C PRO A 90 12.54 -7.87 3.48
N GLU A 91 13.14 -8.19 2.33
CA GLU A 91 13.98 -7.25 1.56
C GLU A 91 13.17 -6.30 0.67
N THR A 92 11.87 -6.56 0.51
CA THR A 92 11.00 -5.79 -0.38
C THR A 92 10.22 -4.75 0.40
N ARG A 93 10.32 -3.48 0.01
CA ARG A 93 9.45 -2.43 0.56
C ARG A 93 8.05 -2.58 -0.03
N ILE A 94 7.09 -2.92 0.82
CA ILE A 94 5.70 -3.19 0.41
C ILE A 94 4.79 -2.14 1.02
N ILE A 95 3.96 -1.52 0.20
CA ILE A 95 2.86 -0.65 0.62
C ILE A 95 1.57 -1.45 0.46
N TRP A 96 0.86 -1.69 1.56
CA TRP A 96 -0.48 -2.28 1.53
C TRP A 96 -1.50 -1.15 1.36
N ALA A 97 -2.12 -1.13 0.19
CA ALA A 97 -3.00 -0.05 -0.21
C ALA A 97 -4.25 0.04 0.68
N HIS A 98 -4.68 1.28 0.95
CA HIS A 98 -5.94 1.63 1.60
C HIS A 98 -6.17 0.97 2.96
N ILE A 99 -5.08 0.71 3.72
CA ILE A 99 -5.13 -0.05 4.98
C ILE A 99 -5.90 -1.39 4.88
N GLY A 100 -5.89 -2.01 3.69
CA GLY A 100 -6.65 -3.22 3.41
C GLY A 100 -8.17 -3.04 3.31
N LEU A 101 -8.65 -1.81 3.20
CA LEU A 101 -10.07 -1.52 3.06
C LEU A 101 -10.53 -1.69 1.61
N GLY A 102 -11.63 -2.41 1.41
CA GLY A 102 -12.34 -2.50 0.14
C GLY A 102 -13.61 -1.63 0.13
N ARG A 103 -14.17 -1.41 -1.06
CA ARG A 103 -15.38 -0.59 -1.20
C ARG A 103 -16.63 -1.25 -0.62
N ILE A 104 -16.69 -2.58 -0.68
CA ILE A 104 -17.84 -3.38 -0.21
C ILE A 104 -17.52 -4.04 1.14
N VAL A 105 -16.25 -4.20 1.45
CA VAL A 105 -15.80 -4.68 2.76
C VAL A 105 -16.17 -3.61 3.78
N ARG A 106 -17.07 -3.94 4.68
CA ARG A 106 -17.38 -3.03 5.79
C ARG A 106 -16.11 -2.84 6.62
N PRO A 107 -15.77 -1.60 6.97
CA PRO A 107 -14.71 -1.38 7.94
C PRO A 107 -15.06 -2.12 9.24
N PHE A 108 -14.07 -2.75 9.85
CA PHE A 108 -14.24 -3.22 11.22
C PHE A 108 -14.51 -2.02 12.14
N GLU A 109 -15.16 -2.24 13.27
CA GLU A 109 -15.36 -1.18 14.26
C GLU A 109 -14.05 -0.44 14.58
N ASP A 110 -12.93 -1.17 14.52
CA ASP A 110 -11.59 -0.61 14.64
C ASP A 110 -10.68 -1.10 13.50
N GLN A 111 -10.87 -0.59 12.30
CA GLN A 111 -10.01 -0.87 11.14
C GLN A 111 -8.55 -0.48 11.41
N ALA A 112 -8.31 0.57 12.18
CA ALA A 112 -6.99 1.00 12.55
C ALA A 112 -6.28 -0.03 13.44
N ALA A 113 -7.01 -0.72 14.34
CA ALA A 113 -6.45 -1.81 15.12
C ALA A 113 -5.99 -2.99 14.26
N MET A 114 -6.67 -3.28 13.16
CA MET A 114 -6.26 -4.33 12.23
C MET A 114 -4.93 -3.98 11.55
N ALA A 115 -4.74 -2.73 11.15
CA ALA A 115 -3.44 -2.26 10.67
C ALA A 115 -2.38 -2.37 11.76
N GLU A 116 -2.70 -2.02 13.01
CA GLU A 116 -1.79 -2.10 14.14
C GLU A 116 -1.28 -3.52 14.40
N VAL A 117 -2.10 -4.55 14.22
CA VAL A 117 -1.69 -5.97 14.33
C VAL A 117 -0.54 -6.30 13.37
N ALA A 118 -0.56 -5.74 12.15
CA ALA A 118 0.53 -5.94 11.20
C ALA A 118 1.73 -5.01 11.50
N LEU A 119 1.48 -3.79 11.96
CA LEU A 119 2.54 -2.82 12.29
C LEU A 119 3.37 -3.25 13.50
N ALA A 120 2.76 -3.90 14.48
CA ALA A 120 3.42 -4.41 15.69
C ALA A 120 4.24 -5.67 15.43
N ASP A 121 4.03 -6.37 14.32
CA ASP A 121 4.75 -7.60 13.99
C ASP A 121 6.20 -7.28 13.59
N PRO A 122 7.22 -7.75 14.35
CA PRO A 122 8.61 -7.45 14.06
C PRO A 122 9.11 -8.02 12.72
N LYS A 123 8.40 -9.01 12.16
CA LYS A 123 8.70 -9.59 10.85
C LYS A 123 8.24 -8.71 9.69
N LEU A 124 7.39 -7.70 9.96
CA LEU A 124 6.75 -6.87 8.95
C LEU A 124 7.27 -5.42 8.95
N LYS A 125 8.48 -5.16 9.42
CA LYS A 125 9.07 -3.81 9.48
C LYS A 125 9.22 -3.12 8.11
N HIS A 126 9.23 -3.90 7.04
CA HIS A 126 9.34 -3.46 5.65
C HIS A 126 7.98 -3.17 4.99
N VAL A 127 6.88 -3.39 5.71
CA VAL A 127 5.51 -3.16 5.24
C VAL A 127 5.03 -1.80 5.70
N TYR A 128 4.42 -1.06 4.80
CA TYR A 128 3.82 0.26 4.98
C TYR A 128 2.34 0.19 4.63
N PHE A 129 1.58 1.15 5.10
CA PHE A 129 0.19 1.33 4.70
C PHE A 129 0.02 2.67 4.01
N ASP A 130 -0.80 2.73 2.99
CA ASP A 130 -1.32 4.01 2.58
C ASP A 130 -2.75 4.21 3.11
N ILE A 131 -3.08 5.46 3.34
CA ILE A 131 -4.41 5.92 3.72
C ILE A 131 -5.05 6.69 2.57
N SER A 132 -4.69 6.36 1.33
CA SER A 132 -5.30 6.95 0.15
C SER A 132 -6.76 6.52 -0.03
N TRP A 133 -7.48 7.19 -0.92
CA TRP A 133 -8.84 6.90 -1.32
C TRP A 133 -9.94 7.53 -0.44
N ASP A 134 -11.04 7.92 -1.07
CA ASP A 134 -12.19 8.51 -0.38
C ASP A 134 -12.91 7.53 0.56
N GLU A 135 -12.88 6.23 0.29
CA GLU A 135 -13.48 5.22 1.18
C GLU A 135 -12.72 5.14 2.51
N VAL A 136 -11.39 5.24 2.48
CA VAL A 136 -10.58 5.31 3.71
C VAL A 136 -10.86 6.62 4.45
N ALA A 137 -10.97 7.74 3.73
CA ALA A 137 -11.32 9.03 4.33
C ALA A 137 -12.68 8.97 5.03
N LYS A 138 -13.71 8.42 4.39
CA LYS A 138 -15.05 8.23 4.95
C LYS A 138 -15.01 7.42 6.25
N TYR A 139 -14.22 6.32 6.27
CA TYR A 139 -14.02 5.54 7.49
C TYR A 139 -13.32 6.37 8.58
N ALA A 140 -12.13 6.92 8.26
CA ALA A 140 -11.29 7.60 9.22
C ALA A 140 -11.93 8.86 9.82
N THR A 141 -12.91 9.45 9.14
CA THR A 141 -13.60 10.67 9.57
C THR A 141 -15.09 10.44 9.87
N SER A 142 -15.54 9.18 9.94
CA SER A 142 -16.95 8.82 10.19
C SER A 142 -17.50 9.28 11.55
N SER A 143 -16.62 9.41 12.53
CA SER A 143 -16.90 9.91 13.86
C SER A 143 -15.66 10.51 14.51
N GLN A 144 -15.83 11.27 15.58
CA GLN A 144 -14.68 11.76 16.36
C GLN A 144 -13.85 10.63 16.94
N GLU A 145 -14.46 9.52 17.33
CA GLU A 145 -13.78 8.35 17.86
C GLU A 145 -12.96 7.65 16.78
N ALA A 146 -13.52 7.41 15.59
CA ALA A 146 -12.81 6.86 14.45
C ALA A 146 -11.59 7.72 14.05
N THR A 147 -11.78 9.06 14.03
CA THR A 147 -10.70 10.01 13.74
C THR A 147 -9.59 9.92 14.79
N LYS A 148 -9.96 9.94 16.08
CA LYS A 148 -9.01 9.84 17.18
C LYS A 148 -8.24 8.52 17.14
N ARG A 149 -8.94 7.39 16.97
CA ARG A 149 -8.34 6.07 16.92
C ARG A 149 -7.39 5.91 15.73
N THR A 150 -7.79 6.36 14.55
CA THR A 150 -6.93 6.38 13.36
C THR A 150 -5.66 7.20 13.62
N ALA A 151 -5.80 8.39 14.18
CA ALA A 151 -4.67 9.25 14.50
C ALA A 151 -3.75 8.67 15.59
N GLU A 152 -4.29 7.97 16.59
CA GLU A 152 -3.50 7.29 17.63
C GLU A 152 -2.57 6.24 17.02
N VAL A 153 -3.08 5.42 16.09
CA VAL A 153 -2.26 4.40 15.41
C VAL A 153 -1.20 5.06 14.53
N ILE A 154 -1.57 6.08 13.76
CA ILE A 154 -0.62 6.83 12.93
C ILE A 154 0.47 7.51 13.78
N ASN A 155 0.09 8.17 14.88
CA ASN A 155 1.04 8.82 15.80
C ASN A 155 2.00 7.83 16.47
N ARG A 156 1.56 6.57 16.68
CA ARG A 156 2.41 5.50 17.25
C ARG A 156 3.38 4.92 16.23
N TYR A 157 3.00 4.90 14.96
CA TYR A 157 3.79 4.34 13.84
C TYR A 157 3.99 5.35 12.71
N PRO A 158 4.49 6.58 12.98
CA PRO A 158 4.47 7.67 12.00
C PRO A 158 5.29 7.39 10.75
N ASP A 159 6.30 6.51 10.84
CA ASP A 159 7.17 6.13 9.72
C ASP A 159 6.56 5.08 8.77
N ARG A 160 5.35 4.61 9.07
CA ARG A 160 4.77 3.44 8.40
C ARG A 160 3.54 3.75 7.58
N PHE A 161 3.10 5.00 7.54
CA PHE A 161 1.94 5.44 6.77
C PHE A 161 2.32 6.41 5.65
N LEU A 162 1.61 6.30 4.54
CA LEU A 162 1.69 7.22 3.41
C LEU A 162 0.30 7.77 3.10
N PHE A 163 0.25 8.93 2.50
CA PHE A 163 -0.98 9.54 2.02
C PHE A 163 -0.97 9.66 0.49
N GLY A 164 -2.13 9.49 -0.11
CA GLY A 164 -2.44 9.78 -1.51
C GLY A 164 -3.93 10.04 -1.65
N THR A 165 -4.38 10.56 -2.78
CA THR A 165 -5.82 10.79 -3.02
C THR A 165 -6.51 9.61 -3.65
N ASP A 166 -5.82 8.85 -4.48
CA ASP A 166 -6.36 7.74 -5.29
C ASP A 166 -7.64 8.11 -6.06
N VAL A 167 -7.70 9.34 -6.55
CA VAL A 167 -8.84 9.79 -7.35
C VAL A 167 -8.72 9.26 -8.76
N VAL A 168 -9.66 8.40 -9.15
CA VAL A 168 -9.71 7.81 -10.49
C VAL A 168 -10.46 8.74 -11.45
N ALA A 169 -9.79 9.11 -12.54
CA ALA A 169 -10.35 9.96 -13.59
C ALA A 169 -11.04 11.24 -13.07
N PRO A 170 -10.31 12.08 -12.32
CA PRO A 170 -10.90 13.29 -11.74
C PRO A 170 -11.42 14.22 -12.83
N LYS A 171 -12.61 14.78 -12.60
CA LYS A 171 -13.24 15.75 -13.53
C LYS A 171 -12.53 17.10 -13.53
N SER A 172 -11.79 17.41 -12.49
CA SER A 172 -11.04 18.65 -12.29
C SER A 172 -9.93 18.45 -11.27
N VAL A 173 -9.02 19.41 -11.15
CA VAL A 173 -8.00 19.43 -10.07
C VAL A 173 -8.68 19.54 -8.71
N ASP A 174 -9.76 20.29 -8.60
CA ASP A 174 -10.51 20.44 -7.34
C ASP A 174 -11.02 19.10 -6.83
N ALA A 175 -11.49 18.21 -7.70
CA ALA A 175 -11.92 16.87 -7.31
C ALA A 175 -10.82 16.02 -6.65
N MET A 176 -9.55 16.28 -6.95
CA MET A 176 -8.40 15.66 -6.25
C MET A 176 -8.20 16.30 -4.88
N ILE A 177 -8.39 17.61 -4.80
CA ILE A 177 -8.25 18.39 -3.56
C ILE A 177 -9.38 18.03 -2.59
N ASP A 178 -10.58 17.77 -3.09
CA ASP A 178 -11.73 17.37 -2.26
C ASP A 178 -11.42 16.12 -1.42
N VAL A 179 -10.77 15.10 -2.00
CA VAL A 179 -10.38 13.91 -1.23
C VAL A 179 -9.32 14.25 -0.18
N TYR A 180 -8.36 15.10 -0.51
CA TYR A 180 -7.38 15.58 0.49
C TYR A 180 -8.08 16.31 1.64
N ASP A 181 -9.07 17.12 1.33
CA ASP A 181 -9.82 17.90 2.31
C ASP A 181 -10.67 17.04 3.24
N MET A 182 -11.11 15.86 2.81
CA MET A 182 -11.81 14.90 3.66
C MET A 182 -10.96 14.46 4.87
N TYR A 183 -9.64 14.49 4.74
CA TYR A 183 -8.71 14.11 5.82
C TYR A 183 -8.40 15.24 6.80
N LYS A 184 -8.93 16.47 6.62
CA LYS A 184 -8.68 17.60 7.53
C LYS A 184 -8.91 17.27 9.02
N PRO A 185 -9.96 16.51 9.41
CA PRO A 185 -10.15 16.11 10.81
C PRO A 185 -8.98 15.23 11.33
N VAL A 186 -8.44 14.34 10.52
CA VAL A 186 -7.30 13.50 10.89
C VAL A 186 -6.05 14.35 11.05
N TRP A 187 -5.78 15.23 10.07
CA TRP A 187 -4.61 16.14 10.13
C TRP A 187 -4.59 17.02 11.37
N ALA A 188 -5.77 17.42 11.84
CA ALA A 188 -5.91 18.28 13.02
C ALA A 188 -5.52 17.61 14.34
N VAL A 189 -5.52 16.28 14.39
CA VAL A 189 -5.24 15.50 15.62
C VAL A 189 -3.94 14.68 15.54
N LEU A 190 -3.25 14.71 14.41
CA LEU A 190 -1.89 14.16 14.32
C LEU A 190 -0.88 15.05 15.03
N THR A 191 0.18 14.41 15.55
CA THR A 191 1.36 15.17 15.97
C THR A 191 2.00 15.87 14.75
N PRO A 192 2.72 16.98 14.94
CA PRO A 192 3.42 17.65 13.83
C PRO A 192 4.37 16.70 13.07
N GLU A 193 5.07 15.82 13.80
CA GLU A 193 5.95 14.81 13.22
C GLU A 193 5.18 13.81 12.35
N ALA A 194 4.10 13.23 12.87
CA ALA A 194 3.30 12.26 12.14
C ALA A 194 2.65 12.90 10.91
N SER A 195 2.14 14.12 11.04
CA SER A 195 1.54 14.86 9.92
C SER A 195 2.53 15.10 8.78
N GLU A 196 3.75 15.55 9.09
CA GLU A 196 4.80 15.76 8.09
C GLU A 196 5.17 14.43 7.40
N LYS A 197 5.46 13.39 8.18
CA LYS A 197 5.88 12.10 7.67
C LYS A 197 4.84 11.45 6.76
N VAL A 198 3.58 11.40 7.20
CA VAL A 198 2.50 10.73 6.46
C VAL A 198 2.15 11.47 5.18
N ARG A 199 2.09 12.79 5.22
CA ARG A 199 1.67 13.61 4.07
C ARG A 199 2.74 13.71 2.99
N LYS A 200 4.03 13.57 3.36
CA LYS A 200 5.13 13.73 2.41
C LYS A 200 6.39 12.96 2.78
N GLY A 201 6.90 13.10 4.01
CA GLY A 201 8.24 12.67 4.38
C GLY A 201 8.50 11.18 4.15
N ASN A 202 7.51 10.31 4.41
CA ASN A 202 7.66 8.88 4.17
C ASN A 202 7.70 8.54 2.67
N TYR A 203 6.93 9.24 1.85
CA TYR A 203 7.01 9.08 0.40
C TYR A 203 8.40 9.45 -0.11
N ASP A 204 8.89 10.63 0.23
CA ASP A 204 10.21 11.09 -0.19
C ASP A 204 11.29 10.07 0.23
N ARG A 205 11.31 9.68 1.50
CA ARG A 205 12.28 8.72 2.03
C ARG A 205 12.25 7.38 1.29
N LEU A 206 11.07 6.77 1.12
CA LEU A 206 10.93 5.47 0.49
C LEU A 206 11.30 5.49 -0.99
N PHE A 207 10.77 6.46 -1.72
CA PHE A 207 10.98 6.51 -3.17
C PHE A 207 12.33 7.08 -3.56
N ASP A 208 12.97 7.93 -2.73
CA ASP A 208 14.35 8.33 -2.94
C ASP A 208 15.33 7.18 -2.69
N GLU A 209 15.08 6.35 -1.67
CA GLU A 209 15.85 5.12 -1.46
C GLU A 209 15.68 4.16 -2.63
N ALA A 210 14.44 3.91 -3.05
CA ALA A 210 14.13 3.05 -4.18
C ALA A 210 14.78 3.56 -5.47
N ARG A 211 14.70 4.86 -5.75
CA ARG A 211 15.32 5.48 -6.92
C ARG A 211 16.82 5.19 -6.96
N ARG A 212 17.52 5.39 -5.86
CA ARG A 212 18.98 5.09 -5.80
C ARG A 212 19.28 3.62 -6.06
N LYS A 213 18.53 2.70 -5.46
CA LYS A 213 18.72 1.25 -5.62
C LYS A 213 18.43 0.79 -7.04
N VAL A 214 17.30 1.22 -7.60
CA VAL A 214 16.92 0.86 -8.98
C VAL A 214 17.93 1.39 -9.98
N ARG A 215 18.43 2.63 -9.83
CA ARG A 215 19.51 3.16 -10.69
C ARG A 215 20.79 2.34 -10.60
N ALA A 216 21.14 1.86 -9.42
CA ALA A 216 22.29 0.96 -9.25
C ALA A 216 22.07 -0.40 -9.96
N TRP A 217 20.85 -0.96 -9.82
CA TRP A 217 20.47 -2.19 -10.52
C TRP A 217 20.51 -2.01 -12.06
N GLU A 218 19.93 -0.93 -12.56
CA GLU A 218 19.95 -0.60 -13.99
C GLU A 218 21.37 -0.49 -14.53
N LYS A 219 22.25 0.25 -13.84
CA LYS A 219 23.66 0.38 -14.21
C LYS A 219 24.38 -0.95 -14.29
N ALA A 220 24.04 -1.91 -13.44
CA ALA A 220 24.66 -3.24 -13.41
C ALA A 220 24.09 -4.19 -14.47
N ASN A 221 22.87 -3.98 -14.92
CA ASN A 221 22.13 -4.95 -15.76
C ASN A 221 21.85 -4.45 -17.19
N ILE A 222 21.95 -3.15 -17.45
CA ILE A 222 21.85 -2.61 -18.80
C ILE A 222 23.23 -2.64 -19.42
N LYS A 223 23.43 -3.51 -20.41
CA LYS A 223 24.63 -3.47 -21.24
C LYS A 223 24.57 -2.20 -22.07
N GLY A 224 25.44 -1.25 -21.81
CA GLY A 224 25.62 -0.14 -22.71
C GLY A 224 26.06 -0.67 -24.07
N ASP A 225 25.35 -0.31 -25.12
CA ASP A 225 25.94 -0.37 -26.45
C ASP A 225 27.19 0.54 -26.41
N ARG A 226 28.36 -0.13 -26.43
CA ARG A 226 29.64 0.53 -26.67
C ARG A 226 29.89 0.62 -28.15
#